data_4dfbccb86242e249f2fe30b7997db1c1
#
_entry.id   4dfbccb86242e249f2fe30b7997db1c1
#
_cell.length_a   1.000
_cell.length_b   1.000
_cell.length_c   1.000
_cell.angle_alpha   90.00
_cell.angle_beta   90.00
_cell.angle_gamma   90.00
#
_symmetry.space_group_name_H-M   'P 1'
#
loop_
_entity.id
_entity.type
_entity.pdbx_description
1 polymer ?
#
loop_
_entity_poly.entity_id
_entity_poly.type
_entity_poly.pdbx_seq_one_letter_code
_entity_poly.pdbx_strand_id
1 'polypeptide(L)'
;MGEGLESLLVEKADGRMAEAARKVLSSISELSDRIAVMVCWSQGRHRGTPDICALAAGFVLALAATSLNAETDCLGCHSDKDMQNAAGHSISVDGQKFATSIHGGQKCGDCHADIKDYPHPDHIAKVECNKCHVEESAGLVGSVHSSSKEHPCTSCHGDAHSIFSKGDSRSAVYPLNIPKTCGTCHSDGMMAKKHDLPNVYPMYMDSIHGFALDKEGLLVAANCQSCHGSHHILSHKDPKSPTFKANIPKTCGTCHAKIDADFEQGAHGHAVAKGHNKAPVCSDCHTAHAILQPTEATFRMQSTPICGSCHKDKLSTYHDTFHSQLGSLGGYVETARCWDCHGAHEILPASDPRSPIAKGNLVATCGRCHKGANVSFVQYQPHANARDRKMNPALYFVRLFMNLLLAGTLTFFVIHTILWLIRARYDQIKKRSANGGKHA
;
A
#
# COMPACT_ATOMS: atom_id res chain seq x y z
N MET A 1 -28.31 -8.20 -11.64
CA MET A 1 -29.51 -7.54 -11.08
C MET A 1 -29.13 -6.60 -9.93
N GLY A 2 -28.09 -5.82 -10.08
CA GLY A 2 -27.60 -4.87 -9.05
C GLY A 2 -27.48 -3.41 -9.49
N GLU A 3 -27.44 -3.16 -10.78
CA GLU A 3 -27.19 -1.81 -11.30
C GLU A 3 -28.41 -0.88 -11.38
N GLY A 4 -29.62 -1.40 -11.15
CA GLY A 4 -30.84 -0.61 -11.20
C GLY A 4 -31.30 0.02 -9.88
N LEU A 5 -30.69 -0.34 -8.74
CA LEU A 5 -31.13 0.15 -7.43
C LEU A 5 -30.37 1.40 -6.95
N GLU A 6 -29.10 1.57 -7.34
CA GLU A 6 -28.32 2.74 -6.94
C GLU A 6 -28.70 4.01 -7.71
N SER A 7 -28.99 3.90 -9.00
CA SER A 7 -29.47 5.06 -9.79
C SER A 7 -30.82 5.59 -9.31
N LEU A 8 -31.72 4.72 -8.86
CA LEU A 8 -33.04 5.08 -8.32
C LEU A 8 -32.98 5.73 -6.94
N LEU A 9 -31.94 5.46 -6.14
CA LEU A 9 -31.77 6.07 -4.81
C LEU A 9 -31.14 7.46 -4.88
N VAL A 10 -30.24 7.70 -5.83
CA VAL A 10 -29.63 9.03 -6.07
C VAL A 10 -30.68 9.97 -6.68
N GLU A 11 -31.44 9.54 -7.66
CA GLU A 11 -32.51 10.35 -8.28
C GLU A 11 -33.65 10.69 -7.29
N LYS A 12 -33.97 9.81 -6.34
CA LYS A 12 -34.92 10.09 -5.27
C LYS A 12 -34.38 11.02 -4.17
N ALA A 13 -33.08 11.04 -3.94
CA ALA A 13 -32.47 11.96 -2.96
C ALA A 13 -32.44 13.39 -3.50
N ASP A 14 -32.08 13.57 -4.76
CA ASP A 14 -32.08 14.90 -5.39
C ASP A 14 -33.50 15.47 -5.56
N GLY A 15 -34.48 14.61 -5.87
CA GLY A 15 -35.89 15.00 -5.95
C GLY A 15 -36.46 15.50 -4.59
N ARG A 16 -36.08 14.88 -3.49
CA ARG A 16 -36.53 15.28 -2.14
C ARG A 16 -35.88 16.57 -1.65
N MET A 17 -34.62 16.82 -1.97
CA MET A 17 -33.93 18.06 -1.65
C MET A 17 -34.51 19.24 -2.47
N ALA A 18 -34.79 19.03 -3.75
CA ALA A 18 -35.41 20.03 -4.61
C ALA A 18 -36.87 20.34 -4.21
N GLU A 19 -37.61 19.36 -3.70
CA GLU A 19 -38.96 19.57 -3.17
C GLU A 19 -38.96 20.27 -1.82
N ALA A 20 -37.99 19.97 -0.93
CA ALA A 20 -37.80 20.68 0.33
C ALA A 20 -37.43 22.16 0.08
N ALA A 21 -36.52 22.44 -0.86
CA ALA A 21 -36.13 23.78 -1.24
C ALA A 21 -37.33 24.57 -1.83
N ARG A 22 -38.13 23.95 -2.67
CA ARG A 22 -39.38 24.58 -3.19
C ARG A 22 -40.39 24.90 -2.08
N LYS A 23 -40.57 24.02 -1.10
CA LYS A 23 -41.45 24.28 0.04
C LYS A 23 -40.94 25.42 0.93
N VAL A 24 -39.63 25.51 1.15
CA VAL A 24 -39.05 26.63 1.88
C VAL A 24 -39.23 27.95 1.14
N LEU A 25 -38.98 27.97 -0.19
CA LEU A 25 -39.18 29.17 -1.01
C LEU A 25 -40.65 29.61 -1.09
N SER A 26 -41.60 28.66 -1.15
CA SER A 26 -43.03 29.00 -1.13
C SER A 26 -43.45 29.55 0.25
N SER A 27 -42.92 29.03 1.35
CA SER A 27 -43.17 29.52 2.70
C SER A 27 -42.59 30.94 2.91
N ILE A 28 -41.43 31.23 2.35
CA ILE A 28 -40.83 32.59 2.35
C ILE A 28 -41.67 33.55 1.56
N SER A 29 -42.19 33.16 0.39
CA SER A 29 -43.10 33.97 -0.43
C SER A 29 -44.42 34.28 0.33
N GLU A 30 -45.05 33.29 0.95
CA GLU A 30 -46.25 33.48 1.73
C GLU A 30 -46.02 34.38 2.96
N LEU A 31 -44.83 34.26 3.60
CA LEU A 31 -44.47 35.15 4.72
C LEU A 31 -44.24 36.57 4.26
N SER A 32 -43.65 36.77 3.11
CA SER A 32 -43.47 38.07 2.47
C SER A 32 -44.81 38.75 2.16
N ASP A 33 -45.76 38.00 1.58
CA ASP A 33 -47.10 38.50 1.26
C ASP A 33 -47.90 38.83 2.54
N ARG A 34 -47.75 38.04 3.60
CA ARG A 34 -48.38 38.33 4.90
C ARG A 34 -47.80 39.57 5.59
N ILE A 35 -46.49 39.79 5.48
CA ILE A 35 -45.84 40.98 6.01
C ILE A 35 -46.25 42.21 5.21
N ALA A 36 -46.33 42.13 3.88
CA ALA A 36 -46.80 43.20 3.02
C ALA A 36 -48.25 43.60 3.33
N VAL A 37 -49.13 42.60 3.55
CA VAL A 37 -50.51 42.84 3.95
C VAL A 37 -50.61 43.43 5.35
N MET A 38 -49.80 42.99 6.33
CA MET A 38 -49.77 43.55 7.67
C MET A 38 -49.30 45.01 7.71
N VAL A 39 -48.27 45.33 6.93
CA VAL A 39 -47.75 46.73 6.85
C VAL A 39 -48.77 47.66 6.16
N CYS A 40 -49.51 47.16 5.17
CA CYS A 40 -50.59 47.95 4.56
C CYS A 40 -51.83 48.09 5.45
N TRP A 41 -52.06 47.17 6.39
CA TRP A 41 -53.24 47.23 7.28
C TRP A 41 -53.00 48.10 8.52
N SER A 42 -51.77 48.32 8.94
CA SER A 42 -51.43 49.20 10.11
C SER A 42 -51.46 50.70 9.82
N GLN A 43 -51.48 51.08 8.54
CA GLN A 43 -51.65 52.49 8.18
C GLN A 43 -53.07 52.77 7.69
N GLY A 44 -53.91 53.14 8.64
CA GLY A 44 -55.29 53.50 8.41
C GLY A 44 -55.45 54.59 7.39
N ARG A 45 -56.33 54.33 6.40
CA ARG A 45 -57.06 55.26 5.55
C ARG A 45 -56.45 56.64 5.30
N HIS A 46 -55.56 56.74 4.32
CA HIS A 46 -55.41 57.95 3.52
C HIS A 46 -55.35 57.58 2.04
N ARG A 47 -56.34 58.09 1.27
CA ARG A 47 -56.41 57.97 -0.17
C ARG A 47 -55.29 58.84 -0.78
N GLY A 48 -54.42 58.20 -1.56
CA GLY A 48 -53.53 58.94 -2.48
C GLY A 48 -52.11 58.43 -2.47
N THR A 49 -51.73 57.87 -3.57
CA THR A 49 -50.45 57.53 -4.19
C THR A 49 -49.97 56.09 -4.01
N PRO A 50 -49.99 55.29 -5.10
CA PRO A 50 -49.43 53.93 -5.15
C PRO A 50 -47.91 53.89 -5.21
N ASP A 51 -47.20 54.98 -5.29
CA ASP A 51 -45.74 55.04 -5.59
C ASP A 51 -44.84 54.86 -4.35
N ILE A 52 -45.34 55.04 -3.13
CA ILE A 52 -44.52 54.97 -1.91
C ILE A 52 -44.24 53.51 -1.49
N CYS A 53 -45.19 52.58 -1.70
CA CYS A 53 -44.98 51.19 -1.38
C CYS A 53 -43.99 50.47 -2.34
N ALA A 54 -43.98 50.87 -3.59
CA ALA A 54 -43.03 50.35 -4.58
C ALA A 54 -41.59 50.85 -4.30
N LEU A 55 -41.45 52.10 -3.86
CA LEU A 55 -40.17 52.68 -3.47
C LEU A 55 -39.59 52.06 -2.15
N ALA A 56 -40.46 51.75 -1.19
CA ALA A 56 -40.01 51.10 0.07
C ALA A 56 -39.61 49.66 -0.13
N ALA A 57 -40.30 48.90 -0.99
CA ALA A 57 -39.93 47.53 -1.32
C ALA A 57 -38.64 47.49 -2.17
N GLY A 58 -38.45 48.43 -3.09
CA GLY A 58 -37.22 48.59 -3.86
C GLY A 58 -36.01 48.96 -2.99
N PHE A 59 -36.21 49.79 -1.96
CA PHE A 59 -35.12 50.22 -1.07
C PHE A 59 -34.71 49.12 -0.09
N VAL A 60 -35.63 48.27 0.39
CA VAL A 60 -35.32 47.11 1.22
C VAL A 60 -34.62 46.02 0.40
N LEU A 61 -35.01 45.78 -0.86
CA LEU A 61 -34.30 44.91 -1.77
C LEU A 61 -32.90 45.40 -2.15
N ALA A 62 -32.74 46.71 -2.32
CA ALA A 62 -31.45 47.33 -2.59
C ALA A 62 -30.52 47.28 -1.37
N LEU A 63 -31.02 47.42 -0.14
CA LEU A 63 -30.23 47.28 1.09
C LEU A 63 -29.86 45.80 1.39
N ALA A 64 -30.73 44.86 1.00
CA ALA A 64 -30.40 43.43 1.10
C ALA A 64 -29.36 43.00 0.05
N ALA A 65 -29.34 43.63 -1.12
CA ALA A 65 -28.35 43.36 -2.15
C ALA A 65 -26.96 43.93 -1.84
N THR A 66 -26.88 45.03 -1.05
CA THR A 66 -25.59 45.64 -0.68
C THR A 66 -24.86 44.94 0.45
N SER A 67 -25.55 44.10 1.25
CA SER A 67 -24.90 43.32 2.31
C SER A 67 -24.31 41.97 1.84
N LEU A 68 -24.53 41.62 0.56
CA LEU A 68 -23.96 40.39 -0.05
C LEU A 68 -22.62 40.64 -0.78
N ASN A 69 -22.15 41.87 -0.87
CA ASN A 69 -21.01 42.23 -1.72
C ASN A 69 -19.67 42.50 -1.00
N ALA A 70 -19.58 42.23 0.32
CA ALA A 70 -18.32 42.49 1.03
C ALA A 70 -17.26 41.37 0.78
N GLU A 71 -17.66 40.25 0.16
CA GLU A 71 -16.78 39.09 -0.08
C GLU A 71 -16.26 39.01 -1.53
N THR A 72 -16.84 39.80 -2.45
CA THR A 72 -16.44 39.80 -3.87
C THR A 72 -15.22 40.67 -4.13
N ASP A 73 -14.77 41.46 -3.17
CA ASP A 73 -13.71 42.43 -3.36
C ASP A 73 -12.32 41.78 -3.56
N CYS A 74 -11.99 40.71 -2.84
CA CYS A 74 -10.71 40.03 -3.01
C CYS A 74 -10.58 39.39 -4.39
N LEU A 75 -11.62 38.69 -4.85
CA LEU A 75 -11.64 38.05 -6.17
C LEU A 75 -11.74 39.09 -7.30
N GLY A 76 -12.16 40.31 -7.03
CA GLY A 76 -12.10 41.39 -7.98
C GLY A 76 -10.70 41.62 -8.56
N CYS A 77 -9.67 41.44 -7.74
CA CYS A 77 -8.28 41.49 -8.16
C CYS A 77 -7.69 40.08 -8.33
N HIS A 78 -7.84 39.20 -7.35
CA HIS A 78 -7.19 37.86 -7.33
C HIS A 78 -7.78 36.85 -8.31
N SER A 79 -8.84 37.13 -9.03
CA SER A 79 -9.32 36.29 -10.15
C SER A 79 -8.52 36.49 -11.45
N ASP A 80 -7.72 37.54 -11.55
CA ASP A 80 -6.85 37.77 -12.70
C ASP A 80 -5.73 36.73 -12.75
N LYS A 81 -5.70 35.93 -13.82
CA LYS A 81 -4.74 34.84 -14.01
C LYS A 81 -3.30 35.30 -14.20
N ASP A 82 -3.12 36.53 -14.64
CA ASP A 82 -1.82 37.14 -14.90
C ASP A 82 -1.26 37.87 -13.67
N MET A 83 -2.03 37.90 -12.57
CA MET A 83 -1.62 38.56 -11.35
C MET A 83 -0.47 37.85 -10.67
N GLN A 84 0.61 38.58 -10.42
CA GLN A 84 1.83 38.09 -9.80
C GLN A 84 2.28 39.01 -8.66
N ASN A 85 2.93 38.43 -7.65
CA ASN A 85 3.61 39.20 -6.62
C ASN A 85 4.94 39.78 -7.12
N ALA A 86 5.61 40.57 -6.30
CA ALA A 86 6.90 41.20 -6.64
C ALA A 86 8.01 40.18 -6.99
N ALA A 87 7.89 38.91 -6.56
CA ALA A 87 8.82 37.81 -6.87
C ALA A 87 8.42 37.06 -8.16
N GLY A 88 7.38 37.44 -8.87
CA GLY A 88 6.90 36.79 -10.10
C GLY A 88 6.09 35.54 -9.88
N HIS A 89 5.67 35.24 -8.65
CA HIS A 89 4.80 34.08 -8.36
C HIS A 89 3.33 34.48 -8.57
N SER A 90 2.56 33.61 -9.24
CA SER A 90 1.13 33.83 -9.39
C SER A 90 0.45 33.87 -8.02
N ILE A 91 -0.40 34.87 -7.84
CA ILE A 91 -1.27 35.07 -6.67
C ILE A 91 -2.74 35.03 -7.07
N SER A 92 -3.04 34.53 -8.26
CA SER A 92 -4.38 34.32 -8.78
C SER A 92 -5.10 33.21 -8.02
N VAL A 93 -6.38 33.40 -7.74
CA VAL A 93 -7.27 32.44 -7.09
C VAL A 93 -8.43 32.12 -8.04
N ASP A 94 -8.61 30.81 -8.32
CA ASP A 94 -9.78 30.33 -9.06
C ASP A 94 -10.99 30.30 -8.12
N GLY A 95 -11.84 31.31 -8.19
CA GLY A 95 -13.02 31.43 -7.32
C GLY A 95 -14.00 30.25 -7.42
N GLN A 96 -14.12 29.62 -8.60
CA GLN A 96 -14.98 28.43 -8.76
C GLN A 96 -14.39 27.21 -8.05
N LYS A 97 -13.09 27.00 -8.18
CA LYS A 97 -12.41 25.91 -7.43
C LYS A 97 -12.49 26.15 -5.95
N PHE A 98 -12.24 27.37 -5.49
CA PHE A 98 -12.38 27.73 -4.08
C PHE A 98 -13.79 27.46 -3.57
N ALA A 99 -14.82 27.96 -4.25
CA ALA A 99 -16.22 27.76 -3.84
C ALA A 99 -16.64 26.28 -3.76
N THR A 100 -16.00 25.39 -4.52
CA THR A 100 -16.25 23.94 -4.48
C THR A 100 -15.26 23.18 -3.59
N SER A 101 -14.28 23.86 -3.00
CA SER A 101 -13.33 23.28 -2.05
C SER A 101 -14.00 22.99 -0.70
N ILE A 102 -13.32 22.21 0.16
CA ILE A 102 -13.80 21.96 1.53
C ILE A 102 -13.88 23.24 2.37
N HIS A 103 -13.13 24.29 1.99
CA HIS A 103 -13.11 25.59 2.64
C HIS A 103 -13.96 26.63 1.91
N GLY A 104 -14.71 26.26 0.88
CA GLY A 104 -15.48 27.19 0.05
C GLY A 104 -16.55 28.02 0.77
N GLY A 105 -16.93 27.61 1.99
CA GLY A 105 -17.82 28.40 2.87
C GLY A 105 -17.11 29.38 3.82
N GLN A 106 -15.76 29.39 3.82
CA GLN A 106 -14.97 30.29 4.67
C GLN A 106 -14.73 31.61 3.95
N LYS A 107 -14.53 32.68 4.74
CA LYS A 107 -14.13 33.98 4.21
C LYS A 107 -12.62 34.04 3.99
N CYS A 108 -12.17 34.79 3.00
CA CYS A 108 -10.74 34.98 2.75
C CYS A 108 -9.99 35.44 4.01
N GLY A 109 -10.58 36.38 4.77
CA GLY A 109 -10.03 36.88 6.02
C GLY A 109 -9.98 35.92 7.18
N ASP A 110 -10.68 34.75 7.13
CA ASP A 110 -10.59 33.72 8.16
C ASP A 110 -9.20 33.05 8.15
N CYS A 111 -8.60 32.97 6.95
CA CYS A 111 -7.25 32.43 6.73
C CYS A 111 -6.22 33.59 6.66
N HIS A 112 -6.51 34.66 5.94
CA HIS A 112 -5.67 35.83 5.74
C HIS A 112 -6.01 36.95 6.75
N ALA A 113 -5.91 36.59 8.04
CA ALA A 113 -6.38 37.44 9.15
C ALA A 113 -5.57 38.72 9.38
N ASP A 114 -4.40 38.83 8.77
CA ASP A 114 -3.52 40.00 8.83
C ASP A 114 -3.91 41.09 7.81
N ILE A 115 -4.70 40.73 6.78
CA ILE A 115 -5.17 41.67 5.78
C ILE A 115 -6.36 42.45 6.35
N LYS A 116 -6.21 43.79 6.55
CA LYS A 116 -7.23 44.66 7.13
C LYS A 116 -7.73 45.70 6.13
N ASP A 117 -6.86 46.14 5.24
CA ASP A 117 -7.11 47.24 4.32
C ASP A 117 -6.83 46.81 2.87
N TYR A 118 -7.44 47.48 1.91
CA TYR A 118 -7.28 47.27 0.47
C TYR A 118 -6.92 48.59 -0.24
N PRO A 119 -5.88 48.62 -1.09
CA PRO A 119 -4.91 47.55 -1.35
C PRO A 119 -4.04 47.25 -0.13
N HIS A 120 -3.65 45.99 0.00
CA HIS A 120 -2.80 45.50 1.10
C HIS A 120 -1.31 45.43 0.67
N PRO A 121 -0.35 45.38 1.62
CA PRO A 121 1.06 45.16 1.32
C PRO A 121 1.32 43.84 0.58
N ASP A 122 2.39 43.79 -0.23
CA ASP A 122 2.78 42.62 -1.02
C ASP A 122 3.18 41.42 -0.13
N HIS A 123 3.59 41.65 1.11
CA HIS A 123 3.96 40.60 2.07
C HIS A 123 2.85 40.38 3.08
N ILE A 124 2.20 39.26 2.97
CA ILE A 124 1.19 38.77 3.92
C ILE A 124 1.77 37.66 4.81
N ALA A 125 1.23 37.53 6.01
CA ALA A 125 1.64 36.48 6.93
C ALA A 125 1.28 35.09 6.36
N LYS A 126 2.12 34.10 6.65
CA LYS A 126 1.84 32.73 6.26
C LYS A 126 0.60 32.22 7.01
N VAL A 127 -0.36 31.68 6.26
CA VAL A 127 -1.56 31.06 6.82
C VAL A 127 -1.19 29.88 7.72
N GLU A 128 -1.75 29.84 8.91
CA GLU A 128 -1.53 28.81 9.92
C GLU A 128 -2.73 27.85 10.01
N CYS A 129 -2.65 26.72 9.32
CA CYS A 129 -3.71 25.71 9.30
C CYS A 129 -4.03 25.14 10.70
N ASN A 130 -3.04 25.11 11.60
CA ASN A 130 -3.16 24.62 12.97
C ASN A 130 -4.10 25.44 13.88
N LYS A 131 -4.51 26.62 13.48
CA LYS A 131 -5.51 27.41 14.20
C LYS A 131 -6.88 26.70 14.26
N CYS A 132 -7.20 25.93 13.21
CA CYS A 132 -8.44 25.14 13.13
C CYS A 132 -8.15 23.63 13.17
N HIS A 133 -7.07 23.17 12.56
CA HIS A 133 -6.67 21.74 12.48
C HIS A 133 -5.65 21.40 13.55
N VAL A 134 -6.07 21.52 14.83
CA VAL A 134 -5.18 21.35 16.00
C VAL A 134 -4.71 19.91 16.14
N GLU A 135 -5.61 18.93 15.96
CA GLU A 135 -5.31 17.50 16.15
C GLU A 135 -4.39 16.97 15.06
N GLU A 136 -4.66 17.32 13.80
CA GLU A 136 -3.84 16.94 12.66
C GLU A 136 -2.43 17.53 12.75
N SER A 137 -2.35 18.79 13.17
CA SER A 137 -1.08 19.46 13.41
C SER A 137 -0.28 18.83 14.55
N ALA A 138 -0.93 18.50 15.66
CA ALA A 138 -0.30 17.79 16.78
C ALA A 138 0.21 16.41 16.35
N GLY A 139 -0.57 15.68 15.54
CA GLY A 139 -0.16 14.40 14.95
C GLY A 139 1.09 14.56 14.06
N LEU A 140 1.16 15.63 13.27
CA LEU A 140 2.30 15.89 12.40
C LEU A 140 3.58 16.20 13.20
N VAL A 141 3.49 16.87 14.35
CA VAL A 141 4.67 17.19 15.20
C VAL A 141 5.45 15.94 15.61
N GLY A 142 4.75 14.81 15.89
CA GLY A 142 5.37 13.52 16.23
C GLY A 142 5.76 12.65 15.03
N SER A 143 5.47 13.09 13.82
CA SER A 143 5.68 12.34 12.58
C SER A 143 7.14 12.44 12.09
N VAL A 144 7.57 11.45 11.29
CA VAL A 144 8.84 11.52 10.54
C VAL A 144 8.87 12.68 9.55
N HIS A 145 7.72 13.24 9.16
CA HIS A 145 7.61 14.41 8.31
C HIS A 145 7.64 15.74 9.07
N SER A 146 7.68 15.74 10.41
CA SER A 146 7.67 16.96 11.24
C SER A 146 8.92 17.82 11.10
N SER A 147 10.06 17.21 10.79
CA SER A 147 11.37 17.88 10.74
C SER A 147 11.54 18.75 9.50
N SER A 148 10.67 18.65 8.52
CA SER A 148 10.78 19.44 7.30
C SER A 148 9.91 20.70 7.40
N LYS A 149 10.56 21.83 7.70
CA LYS A 149 9.96 23.16 7.43
C LYS A 149 9.56 23.33 5.96
N GLU A 150 9.99 22.39 5.11
CA GLU A 150 9.77 22.34 3.67
C GLU A 150 8.48 21.63 3.25
N HIS A 151 7.80 20.93 4.18
CA HIS A 151 6.56 20.19 3.87
C HIS A 151 5.35 20.80 4.59
N PRO A 152 4.80 21.92 4.09
CA PRO A 152 3.54 22.43 4.59
C PRO A 152 2.40 21.42 4.32
N CYS A 153 1.27 21.59 4.99
CA CYS A 153 0.07 20.78 4.79
C CYS A 153 -0.30 20.61 3.31
N THR A 154 -0.08 21.68 2.54
CA THR A 154 -0.34 21.73 1.09
C THR A 154 0.53 20.80 0.25
N SER A 155 1.67 20.31 0.77
CA SER A 155 2.48 19.29 0.05
C SER A 155 1.73 17.97 -0.16
N CYS A 156 0.81 17.64 0.76
CA CYS A 156 -0.02 16.45 0.67
C CYS A 156 -1.44 16.77 0.23
N HIS A 157 -2.02 17.89 0.70
CA HIS A 157 -3.40 18.24 0.46
C HIS A 157 -3.63 19.05 -0.82
N GLY A 158 -2.56 19.53 -1.46
CA GLY A 158 -2.62 20.36 -2.66
C GLY A 158 -2.76 21.86 -2.35
N ASP A 159 -3.13 22.65 -3.34
CA ASP A 159 -3.30 24.09 -3.20
C ASP A 159 -4.38 24.45 -2.20
N ALA A 160 -4.06 25.37 -1.27
CA ALA A 160 -4.93 25.78 -0.17
C ALA A 160 -6.32 26.28 -0.60
N HIS A 161 -6.41 26.89 -1.78
CA HIS A 161 -7.66 27.42 -2.33
C HIS A 161 -8.48 26.35 -3.08
N SER A 162 -7.95 25.13 -3.26
CA SER A 162 -8.62 24.04 -3.96
C SER A 162 -8.49 22.69 -3.25
N ILE A 163 -8.44 22.70 -1.91
CA ILE A 163 -8.44 21.45 -1.13
C ILE A 163 -9.83 20.82 -1.17
N PHE A 164 -9.93 19.61 -1.71
CA PHE A 164 -11.17 18.85 -1.77
C PHE A 164 -11.27 17.83 -0.63
N SER A 165 -12.52 17.44 -0.29
CA SER A 165 -12.79 16.38 0.67
C SER A 165 -12.12 15.08 0.24
N LYS A 166 -11.71 14.25 1.21
CA LYS A 166 -11.14 12.91 0.94
C LYS A 166 -12.05 11.97 0.15
N GLY A 167 -13.35 12.27 0.09
CA GLY A 167 -14.34 11.54 -0.72
C GLY A 167 -14.47 12.05 -2.16
N ASP A 168 -13.88 13.19 -2.49
CA ASP A 168 -13.91 13.76 -3.83
C ASP A 168 -12.71 13.24 -4.65
N SER A 169 -12.97 12.73 -5.84
CA SER A 169 -11.93 12.18 -6.72
C SER A 169 -10.86 13.21 -7.15
N ARG A 170 -11.16 14.50 -7.04
CA ARG A 170 -10.20 15.59 -7.29
C ARG A 170 -9.21 15.81 -6.13
N SER A 171 -9.52 15.29 -4.94
CA SER A 171 -8.67 15.45 -3.76
C SER A 171 -7.33 14.74 -3.93
N ALA A 172 -6.24 15.41 -3.57
CA ALA A 172 -4.91 14.79 -3.52
C ALA A 172 -4.84 13.61 -2.53
N VAL A 173 -5.73 13.59 -1.54
CA VAL A 173 -5.85 12.52 -0.53
C VAL A 173 -7.05 11.61 -0.75
N TYR A 174 -7.65 11.61 -1.95
CA TYR A 174 -8.58 10.58 -2.37
C TYR A 174 -7.87 9.23 -2.48
N PRO A 175 -8.49 8.10 -2.11
CA PRO A 175 -7.81 6.80 -2.03
C PRO A 175 -6.96 6.45 -3.26
N LEU A 176 -7.45 6.67 -4.48
CA LEU A 176 -6.70 6.43 -5.72
C LEU A 176 -5.53 7.40 -5.94
N ASN A 177 -5.57 8.58 -5.33
CA ASN A 177 -4.55 9.61 -5.51
C ASN A 177 -3.43 9.53 -4.45
N ILE A 178 -3.70 8.91 -3.30
CA ILE A 178 -2.72 8.79 -2.19
C ILE A 178 -1.37 8.22 -2.66
N PRO A 179 -1.30 7.13 -3.44
CA PRO A 179 0.00 6.63 -3.89
C PRO A 179 0.77 7.65 -4.72
N LYS A 180 0.10 8.40 -5.60
CA LYS A 180 0.72 9.46 -6.40
C LYS A 180 1.21 10.60 -5.51
N THR A 181 0.39 11.02 -4.56
CA THR A 181 0.73 12.09 -3.60
C THR A 181 1.97 11.74 -2.77
N CYS A 182 2.04 10.53 -2.22
CA CYS A 182 3.23 10.06 -1.52
C CYS A 182 4.41 9.87 -2.50
N GLY A 183 4.12 9.38 -3.70
CA GLY A 183 5.09 9.12 -4.76
C GLY A 183 5.80 10.37 -5.26
N THR A 184 5.26 11.58 -5.10
CA THR A 184 5.96 12.82 -5.51
C THR A 184 7.35 12.93 -4.88
N CYS A 185 7.53 12.39 -3.67
CA CYS A 185 8.82 12.34 -2.98
C CYS A 185 9.37 10.90 -2.90
N HIS A 186 8.52 9.89 -2.64
CA HIS A 186 8.94 8.51 -2.42
C HIS A 186 9.21 7.71 -3.71
N SER A 187 9.05 8.31 -4.89
CA SER A 187 9.55 7.78 -6.17
C SER A 187 10.85 8.47 -6.63
N ASP A 188 11.26 9.55 -5.96
CA ASP A 188 12.46 10.28 -6.32
C ASP A 188 13.72 9.55 -5.80
N GLY A 189 14.56 9.12 -6.73
CA GLY A 189 15.81 8.43 -6.41
C GLY A 189 16.81 9.29 -5.61
N MET A 190 16.78 10.62 -5.74
CA MET A 190 17.61 11.51 -4.93
C MET A 190 17.12 11.60 -3.49
N MET A 191 15.81 11.71 -3.27
CA MET A 191 15.20 11.68 -1.94
C MET A 191 15.41 10.33 -1.28
N ALA A 192 15.20 9.24 -2.00
CA ALA A 192 15.47 7.89 -1.52
C ALA A 192 16.91 7.73 -1.05
N LYS A 193 17.89 8.20 -1.85
CA LYS A 193 19.31 8.15 -1.51
C LYS A 193 19.66 9.08 -0.33
N LYS A 194 19.10 10.29 -0.29
CA LYS A 194 19.34 11.27 0.79
C LYS A 194 18.93 10.72 2.16
N HIS A 195 17.86 9.95 2.21
CA HIS A 195 17.28 9.43 3.45
C HIS A 195 17.48 7.93 3.65
N ASP A 196 18.32 7.29 2.82
CA ASP A 196 18.57 5.82 2.84
C ASP A 196 17.26 5.00 2.81
N LEU A 197 16.35 5.39 1.93
CA LEU A 197 15.05 4.76 1.76
C LEU A 197 15.01 3.98 0.44
N PRO A 198 14.33 2.83 0.39
CA PRO A 198 14.05 2.17 -0.88
C PRO A 198 13.07 3.02 -1.71
N ASN A 199 13.15 2.89 -3.04
CA ASN A 199 12.16 3.47 -3.93
C ASN A 199 10.85 2.65 -3.84
N VAL A 200 9.97 3.01 -2.89
CA VAL A 200 8.81 2.20 -2.51
C VAL A 200 7.61 2.38 -3.44
N TYR A 201 7.53 3.50 -4.14
CA TYR A 201 6.36 3.79 -4.99
C TYR A 201 6.18 2.77 -6.12
N PRO A 202 7.18 2.51 -7.00
CA PRO A 202 7.02 1.48 -8.03
C PRO A 202 6.82 0.08 -7.43
N MET A 203 7.49 -0.24 -6.33
CA MET A 203 7.29 -1.53 -5.65
C MET A 203 5.84 -1.72 -5.19
N TYR A 204 5.22 -0.66 -4.66
CA TYR A 204 3.81 -0.68 -4.27
C TYR A 204 2.90 -0.78 -5.50
N MET A 205 3.15 -0.03 -6.56
CA MET A 205 2.33 -0.07 -7.78
C MET A 205 2.33 -1.46 -8.45
N ASP A 206 3.44 -2.20 -8.35
CA ASP A 206 3.57 -3.58 -8.84
C ASP A 206 3.00 -4.62 -7.86
N SER A 207 2.56 -4.22 -6.65
CA SER A 207 1.99 -5.11 -5.66
C SER A 207 0.51 -5.43 -5.96
N ILE A 208 0.01 -6.52 -5.35
CA ILE A 208 -1.42 -6.86 -5.43
C ILE A 208 -2.33 -5.72 -4.93
N HIS A 209 -1.91 -4.99 -3.89
CA HIS A 209 -2.68 -3.86 -3.37
C HIS A 209 -2.67 -2.67 -4.33
N GLY A 210 -1.50 -2.35 -4.89
CA GLY A 210 -1.39 -1.28 -5.89
C GLY A 210 -2.15 -1.60 -7.16
N PHE A 211 -2.08 -2.84 -7.62
CA PHE A 211 -2.84 -3.32 -8.77
C PHE A 211 -4.36 -3.22 -8.53
N ALA A 212 -4.85 -3.74 -7.41
CA ALA A 212 -6.26 -3.69 -7.06
C ALA A 212 -6.78 -2.24 -6.94
N LEU A 213 -5.96 -1.34 -6.38
CA LEU A 213 -6.33 0.06 -6.28
C LEU A 213 -6.32 0.77 -7.64
N ASP A 214 -5.22 0.68 -8.40
CA ASP A 214 -4.99 1.50 -9.60
C ASP A 214 -5.64 0.91 -10.85
N LYS A 215 -5.62 -0.42 -11.02
CA LYS A 215 -6.14 -1.08 -12.23
C LYS A 215 -7.59 -1.55 -12.09
N GLU A 216 -7.96 -2.03 -10.90
CA GLU A 216 -9.31 -2.51 -10.65
C GLU A 216 -10.22 -1.44 -10.02
N GLY A 217 -9.66 -0.30 -9.58
CA GLY A 217 -10.41 0.79 -8.95
C GLY A 217 -10.98 0.45 -7.58
N LEU A 218 -10.43 -0.56 -6.90
CA LEU A 218 -10.91 -1.03 -5.61
C LEU A 218 -10.49 -0.06 -4.49
N LEU A 219 -11.34 0.90 -4.16
CA LEU A 219 -11.05 1.99 -3.20
C LEU A 219 -10.73 1.51 -1.78
N VAL A 220 -11.15 0.29 -1.42
CA VAL A 220 -10.86 -0.32 -0.11
C VAL A 220 -9.53 -1.07 -0.09
N ALA A 221 -8.85 -1.22 -1.25
CA ALA A 221 -7.51 -1.80 -1.29
C ALA A 221 -6.54 -0.94 -0.47
N ALA A 222 -5.62 -1.62 0.23
CA ALA A 222 -4.67 -0.94 1.09
C ALA A 222 -3.77 0.01 0.28
N ASN A 223 -3.68 1.25 0.70
CA ASN A 223 -2.74 2.25 0.18
C ASN A 223 -1.71 2.65 1.25
N CYS A 224 -0.87 3.63 0.97
CA CYS A 224 0.23 4.03 1.87
C CYS A 224 -0.27 4.32 3.30
N GLN A 225 -1.35 5.11 3.44
CA GLN A 225 -1.88 5.47 4.75
C GLN A 225 -2.52 4.30 5.51
N SER A 226 -2.96 3.27 4.82
CA SER A 226 -3.58 2.10 5.47
C SER A 226 -2.62 1.37 6.39
N CYS A 227 -1.31 1.43 6.08
CA CYS A 227 -0.26 0.81 6.87
C CYS A 227 0.53 1.82 7.71
N HIS A 228 0.78 3.02 7.17
CA HIS A 228 1.65 4.02 7.80
C HIS A 228 0.90 5.08 8.62
N GLY A 229 -0.42 5.16 8.48
CA GLY A 229 -1.19 6.28 8.99
C GLY A 229 -1.11 7.50 8.07
N SER A 230 -1.66 8.65 8.52
CA SER A 230 -1.72 9.88 7.72
C SER A 230 -0.90 11.02 8.32
N HIS A 231 -1.32 11.60 9.44
CA HIS A 231 -0.62 12.75 10.04
C HIS A 231 0.48 12.32 11.02
N HIS A 232 0.25 11.25 11.79
CA HIS A 232 1.22 10.71 12.75
C HIS A 232 1.96 9.50 12.16
N ILE A 233 2.76 9.74 11.11
CA ILE A 233 3.56 8.70 10.47
C ILE A 233 4.84 8.50 11.27
N LEU A 234 4.95 7.37 11.96
CA LEU A 234 6.10 7.02 12.79
C LEU A 234 7.11 6.16 12.03
N SER A 235 8.36 6.26 12.44
CA SER A 235 9.41 5.35 11.95
C SER A 235 9.04 3.88 12.26
N HIS A 236 9.37 2.97 11.36
CA HIS A 236 9.22 1.54 11.60
C HIS A 236 10.04 1.02 12.81
N LYS A 237 10.96 1.82 13.34
CA LYS A 237 11.75 1.53 14.56
C LYS A 237 11.04 1.96 15.84
N ASP A 238 10.02 2.79 15.75
CA ASP A 238 9.26 3.24 16.91
C ASP A 238 8.24 2.15 17.31
N PRO A 239 8.25 1.67 18.56
CA PRO A 239 7.28 0.66 19.02
C PRO A 239 5.81 1.05 18.88
N LYS A 240 5.50 2.34 18.78
CA LYS A 240 4.14 2.85 18.55
C LYS A 240 3.74 2.85 17.08
N SER A 241 4.69 2.69 16.16
CA SER A 241 4.40 2.67 14.72
C SER A 241 3.54 1.46 14.36
N PRO A 242 2.49 1.63 13.53
CA PRO A 242 1.78 0.49 12.97
C PRO A 242 2.69 -0.45 12.16
N THR A 243 3.78 0.09 11.60
CA THR A 243 4.78 -0.65 10.82
C THR A 243 5.98 -1.14 11.65
N PHE A 244 5.95 -0.97 12.99
CA PHE A 244 6.90 -1.63 13.87
C PHE A 244 6.72 -3.14 13.78
N LYS A 245 7.82 -3.91 13.76
CA LYS A 245 7.79 -5.35 13.47
C LYS A 245 6.72 -6.11 14.24
N ALA A 246 6.63 -5.91 15.55
CA ALA A 246 5.65 -6.63 16.38
C ALA A 246 4.18 -6.20 16.12
N ASN A 247 3.95 -5.03 15.51
CA ASN A 247 2.62 -4.51 15.23
C ASN A 247 2.11 -4.91 13.84
N ILE A 248 2.99 -5.40 12.95
CA ILE A 248 2.66 -5.75 11.57
C ILE A 248 1.49 -6.75 11.47
N PRO A 249 1.41 -7.86 12.25
CA PRO A 249 0.26 -8.75 12.19
C PRO A 249 -1.05 -8.02 12.41
N LYS A 250 -1.14 -7.22 13.48
CA LYS A 250 -2.32 -6.42 13.78
C LYS A 250 -2.66 -5.40 12.67
N THR A 251 -1.65 -4.78 12.06
CA THR A 251 -1.84 -3.82 10.97
C THR A 251 -2.41 -4.51 9.73
N CYS A 252 -1.88 -5.66 9.35
CA CYS A 252 -2.44 -6.48 8.26
C CYS A 252 -3.82 -7.03 8.63
N GLY A 253 -4.00 -7.46 9.89
CA GLY A 253 -5.22 -8.02 10.44
C GLY A 253 -6.43 -7.09 10.42
N THR A 254 -6.23 -5.75 10.29
CA THR A 254 -7.35 -4.80 10.14
C THR A 254 -8.24 -5.14 8.93
N CYS A 255 -7.67 -5.71 7.89
CA CYS A 255 -8.39 -6.18 6.70
C CYS A 255 -8.33 -7.72 6.57
N HIS A 256 -7.21 -8.33 6.93
CA HIS A 256 -6.96 -9.78 6.84
C HIS A 256 -7.20 -10.50 8.19
N ALA A 257 -8.31 -10.20 8.87
CA ALA A 257 -8.60 -10.66 10.23
C ALA A 257 -8.53 -12.19 10.43
N LYS A 258 -9.03 -12.96 9.43
CA LYS A 258 -8.95 -14.44 9.50
C LYS A 258 -7.51 -14.93 9.43
N ILE A 259 -6.70 -14.33 8.57
CA ILE A 259 -5.29 -14.70 8.40
C ILE A 259 -4.48 -14.35 9.65
N ASP A 260 -4.76 -13.21 10.25
CA ASP A 260 -4.14 -12.79 11.51
C ASP A 260 -4.47 -13.77 12.66
N ALA A 261 -5.74 -14.14 12.80
CA ALA A 261 -6.17 -15.12 13.78
C ALA A 261 -5.51 -16.51 13.58
N ASP A 262 -5.33 -16.95 12.34
CA ASP A 262 -4.63 -18.19 12.03
C ASP A 262 -3.13 -18.07 12.35
N PHE A 263 -2.51 -16.95 12.03
CA PHE A 263 -1.12 -16.67 12.36
C PHE A 263 -0.86 -16.67 13.86
N GLU A 264 -1.73 -16.02 14.65
CA GLU A 264 -1.63 -15.99 16.12
C GLU A 264 -1.65 -17.38 16.76
N GLN A 265 -2.38 -18.34 16.17
CA GLN A 265 -2.43 -19.72 16.64
C GLN A 265 -1.20 -20.53 16.24
N GLY A 266 -0.44 -20.07 15.25
CA GLY A 266 0.75 -20.74 14.74
C GLY A 266 1.99 -20.54 15.60
N ALA A 267 3.02 -21.35 15.36
CA ALA A 267 4.29 -21.29 16.07
C ALA A 267 4.99 -19.92 15.94
N HIS A 268 4.85 -19.28 14.78
CA HIS A 268 5.42 -17.97 14.53
C HIS A 268 4.68 -16.87 15.31
N GLY A 269 3.35 -16.87 15.31
CA GLY A 269 2.53 -15.93 16.08
C GLY A 269 2.79 -16.04 17.58
N HIS A 270 2.84 -17.28 18.10
CA HIS A 270 3.23 -17.53 19.50
C HIS A 270 4.63 -17.00 19.83
N ALA A 271 5.59 -17.07 18.90
CA ALA A 271 6.92 -16.54 19.12
C ALA A 271 6.92 -15.00 19.13
N VAL A 272 6.14 -14.36 18.25
CA VAL A 272 5.94 -12.90 18.26
C VAL A 272 5.30 -12.44 19.56
N ALA A 273 4.23 -13.11 20.01
CA ALA A 273 3.53 -12.81 21.26
C ALA A 273 4.44 -12.92 22.50
N LYS A 274 5.43 -13.83 22.47
CA LYS A 274 6.47 -13.96 23.49
C LYS A 274 7.61 -12.93 23.38
N GLY A 275 7.53 -12.01 22.44
CA GLY A 275 8.54 -10.97 22.25
C GLY A 275 9.84 -11.44 21.59
N HIS A 276 9.84 -12.57 20.89
CA HIS A 276 11.03 -13.02 20.16
C HIS A 276 11.26 -12.12 18.92
N ASN A 277 12.25 -11.25 18.97
CA ASN A 277 12.56 -10.28 17.93
C ASN A 277 12.95 -10.90 16.56
N LYS A 278 13.38 -12.18 16.54
CA LYS A 278 13.70 -12.93 15.32
C LYS A 278 12.50 -13.68 14.76
N ALA A 279 11.36 -13.70 15.46
CA ALA A 279 10.17 -14.34 14.96
C ALA A 279 9.70 -13.62 13.67
N PRO A 280 9.34 -14.36 12.60
CA PRO A 280 8.85 -13.74 11.37
C PRO A 280 7.45 -13.20 11.56
N VAL A 281 7.15 -12.10 10.87
CA VAL A 281 5.83 -11.50 10.74
C VAL A 281 5.41 -11.50 9.27
N CYS A 282 4.21 -11.01 8.96
CA CYS A 282 3.64 -11.05 7.61
C CYS A 282 4.62 -10.53 6.53
N SER A 283 5.29 -9.41 6.79
CA SER A 283 6.24 -8.79 5.85
C SER A 283 7.55 -9.58 5.64
N ASP A 284 7.90 -10.50 6.55
CA ASP A 284 9.08 -11.35 6.36
C ASP A 284 8.84 -12.44 5.31
N CYS A 285 7.57 -12.76 5.05
CA CYS A 285 7.17 -13.76 4.04
C CYS A 285 6.62 -13.10 2.76
N HIS A 286 5.82 -12.04 2.91
CA HIS A 286 5.12 -11.39 1.82
C HIS A 286 5.78 -10.10 1.32
N THR A 287 6.89 -9.67 1.92
CA THR A 287 7.48 -8.34 1.78
C THR A 287 6.57 -7.23 2.32
N ALA A 288 6.98 -5.96 2.23
CA ALA A 288 6.19 -4.84 2.73
C ALA A 288 5.51 -4.05 1.60
N HIS A 289 6.21 -3.77 0.51
CA HIS A 289 5.72 -2.92 -0.56
C HIS A 289 5.48 -3.69 -1.87
N ALA A 290 6.29 -4.70 -2.18
CA ALA A 290 6.13 -5.55 -3.38
C ALA A 290 5.38 -6.85 -3.03
N ILE A 291 4.18 -6.72 -2.45
CA ILE A 291 3.39 -7.88 -2.02
C ILE A 291 2.82 -8.58 -3.25
N LEU A 292 3.29 -9.79 -3.52
CA LEU A 292 2.82 -10.60 -4.65
C LEU A 292 1.58 -11.41 -4.27
N GLN A 293 0.75 -11.71 -5.26
CA GLN A 293 -0.37 -12.62 -5.08
C GLN A 293 0.15 -14.04 -4.81
N PRO A 294 -0.33 -14.74 -3.77
CA PRO A 294 0.19 -16.07 -3.40
C PRO A 294 0.03 -17.15 -4.47
N THR A 295 -0.93 -16.98 -5.38
CA THR A 295 -1.17 -17.88 -6.53
C THR A 295 -0.18 -17.70 -7.67
N GLU A 296 0.57 -16.59 -7.70
CA GLU A 296 1.56 -16.33 -8.74
C GLU A 296 2.72 -17.31 -8.67
N ALA A 297 3.17 -17.76 -9.84
CA ALA A 297 4.34 -18.62 -9.98
C ALA A 297 5.58 -18.05 -9.29
N THR A 298 5.79 -16.74 -9.43
CA THR A 298 6.92 -16.01 -8.81
C THR A 298 6.90 -16.15 -7.30
N PHE A 299 5.77 -15.91 -6.64
CA PHE A 299 5.65 -16.07 -5.19
C PHE A 299 5.88 -17.53 -4.77
N ARG A 300 5.25 -18.49 -5.47
CA ARG A 300 5.43 -19.91 -5.19
C ARG A 300 6.90 -20.32 -5.27
N MET A 301 7.63 -19.87 -6.28
CA MET A 301 9.06 -20.18 -6.42
C MET A 301 9.92 -19.53 -5.32
N GLN A 302 9.59 -18.32 -4.90
CA GLN A 302 10.31 -17.60 -3.85
C GLN A 302 10.02 -18.10 -2.43
N SER A 303 8.90 -18.77 -2.20
CA SER A 303 8.48 -19.18 -0.87
C SER A 303 9.46 -20.14 -0.18
N THR A 304 10.09 -21.07 -0.91
CA THR A 304 11.07 -22.02 -0.34
C THR A 304 12.33 -21.34 0.17
N PRO A 305 13.02 -20.45 -0.60
CA PRO A 305 14.12 -19.63 -0.10
C PRO A 305 13.74 -18.76 1.11
N ILE A 306 12.51 -18.20 1.13
CA ILE A 306 12.02 -17.39 2.25
C ILE A 306 12.01 -18.21 3.55
N CYS A 307 11.38 -19.39 3.55
CA CYS A 307 11.40 -20.29 4.71
C CYS A 307 12.83 -20.69 5.08
N GLY A 308 13.63 -21.01 4.08
CA GLY A 308 15.01 -21.48 4.23
C GLY A 308 15.98 -20.43 4.75
N SER A 309 15.67 -19.14 4.66
CA SER A 309 16.51 -18.06 5.19
C SER A 309 16.72 -18.21 6.71
N CYS A 310 15.72 -18.69 7.42
CA CYS A 310 15.76 -19.01 8.84
C CYS A 310 15.95 -20.53 9.10
N HIS A 311 15.25 -21.39 8.36
CA HIS A 311 15.25 -22.86 8.53
C HIS A 311 16.28 -23.55 7.62
N LYS A 312 17.57 -23.13 7.73
CA LYS A 312 18.65 -23.57 6.83
C LYS A 312 18.84 -25.08 6.79
N ASP A 313 18.78 -25.75 7.94
CA ASP A 313 18.96 -27.21 8.02
C ASP A 313 17.81 -27.94 7.32
N LYS A 314 16.58 -27.42 7.46
CA LYS A 314 15.39 -27.99 6.81
C LYS A 314 15.40 -27.74 5.31
N LEU A 315 15.85 -26.56 4.88
CA LEU A 315 16.06 -26.25 3.47
C LEU A 315 17.07 -27.20 2.85
N SER A 316 18.21 -27.44 3.53
CA SER A 316 19.27 -28.35 3.06
C SER A 316 18.74 -29.77 2.81
N THR A 317 17.95 -30.31 3.75
CA THR A 317 17.35 -31.66 3.61
C THR A 317 16.21 -31.69 2.60
N TYR A 318 15.44 -30.58 2.48
CA TYR A 318 14.40 -30.47 1.46
C TYR A 318 15.00 -30.46 0.04
N HIS A 319 16.16 -29.84 -0.17
CA HIS A 319 16.84 -29.84 -1.48
C HIS A 319 17.22 -31.25 -1.96
N ASP A 320 17.40 -32.19 -1.07
CA ASP A 320 17.67 -33.58 -1.43
C ASP A 320 16.39 -34.34 -1.87
N THR A 321 15.20 -33.73 -1.79
CA THR A 321 13.92 -34.38 -2.15
C THR A 321 13.58 -34.19 -3.64
N PHE A 322 12.77 -35.11 -4.18
CA PHE A 322 12.20 -34.99 -5.51
C PHE A 322 11.38 -33.73 -5.72
N HIS A 323 10.61 -33.30 -4.70
CA HIS A 323 9.82 -32.09 -4.75
C HIS A 323 10.69 -30.86 -5.03
N SER A 324 11.80 -30.72 -4.30
CA SER A 324 12.72 -29.61 -4.53
C SER A 324 13.43 -29.68 -5.88
N GLN A 325 13.90 -30.89 -6.27
CA GLN A 325 14.61 -31.06 -7.52
C GLN A 325 13.73 -30.78 -8.73
N LEU A 326 12.50 -31.25 -8.75
CA LEU A 326 11.54 -30.92 -9.80
C LEU A 326 11.25 -29.41 -9.87
N GLY A 327 11.10 -28.75 -8.71
CA GLY A 327 10.85 -27.32 -8.67
C GLY A 327 12.05 -26.47 -9.07
N SER A 328 13.26 -26.83 -8.63
CA SER A 328 14.47 -26.04 -8.85
C SER A 328 15.17 -26.32 -10.17
N LEU A 329 15.24 -27.60 -10.59
CA LEU A 329 15.94 -28.02 -11.80
C LEU A 329 14.98 -28.15 -12.99
N GLY A 330 13.75 -28.60 -12.74
CA GLY A 330 12.75 -28.79 -13.80
C GLY A 330 11.81 -27.61 -14.03
N GLY A 331 11.85 -26.57 -13.17
CA GLY A 331 10.98 -25.38 -13.28
C GLY A 331 9.48 -25.65 -13.02
N TYR A 332 9.14 -26.81 -12.43
CA TYR A 332 7.75 -27.13 -12.12
C TYR A 332 7.25 -26.34 -10.92
N VAL A 333 6.34 -25.39 -11.19
CA VAL A 333 5.76 -24.50 -10.17
C VAL A 333 4.87 -25.27 -9.20
N GLU A 334 4.16 -26.29 -9.67
CA GLU A 334 3.16 -27.07 -8.90
C GLU A 334 3.76 -28.11 -7.96
N THR A 335 5.08 -28.19 -7.83
CA THR A 335 5.71 -29.10 -6.85
C THR A 335 5.43 -28.64 -5.43
N ALA A 336 5.30 -29.62 -4.51
CA ALA A 336 5.06 -29.33 -3.10
C ALA A 336 6.18 -28.48 -2.50
N ARG A 337 5.82 -27.36 -1.88
CA ARG A 337 6.69 -26.45 -1.15
C ARG A 337 6.54 -26.66 0.35
N CYS A 338 7.31 -25.95 1.16
CA CYS A 338 7.25 -26.05 2.62
C CYS A 338 5.81 -25.91 3.15
N TRP A 339 5.10 -24.92 2.69
CA TRP A 339 3.72 -24.60 3.10
C TRP A 339 2.67 -25.62 2.66
N ASP A 340 2.92 -26.37 1.58
CA ASP A 340 1.97 -27.40 1.12
C ASP A 340 1.88 -28.56 2.12
N CYS A 341 2.95 -28.76 2.90
CA CYS A 341 2.98 -29.75 3.98
C CYS A 341 2.71 -29.13 5.35
N HIS A 342 3.32 -27.97 5.64
CA HIS A 342 3.32 -27.38 6.98
C HIS A 342 2.18 -26.40 7.23
N GLY A 343 1.42 -26.00 6.20
CA GLY A 343 0.51 -24.87 6.25
C GLY A 343 1.25 -23.55 6.04
N ALA A 344 0.49 -22.46 5.85
CA ALA A 344 1.04 -21.13 5.56
C ALA A 344 1.01 -20.20 6.78
N HIS A 345 -0.14 -20.01 7.39
CA HIS A 345 -0.33 -19.04 8.47
C HIS A 345 -0.44 -19.70 9.83
N GLU A 346 -1.31 -20.69 10.00
CA GLU A 346 -1.37 -21.56 11.17
C GLU A 346 -0.33 -22.70 11.04
N ILE A 347 0.96 -22.36 11.18
CA ILE A 347 2.03 -23.36 11.14
C ILE A 347 2.16 -23.99 12.54
N LEU A 348 1.71 -25.25 12.66
CA LEU A 348 1.69 -25.98 13.92
C LEU A 348 2.83 -27.01 14.00
N PRO A 349 3.37 -27.28 15.20
CA PRO A 349 4.35 -28.34 15.39
C PRO A 349 3.72 -29.72 15.11
N ALA A 350 4.52 -30.69 14.73
CA ALA A 350 4.06 -32.07 14.46
C ALA A 350 3.39 -32.77 15.66
N SER A 351 3.62 -32.26 16.87
CA SER A 351 2.99 -32.74 18.10
C SER A 351 1.56 -32.26 18.30
N ASP A 352 1.15 -31.17 17.61
CA ASP A 352 -0.23 -30.70 17.66
C ASP A 352 -1.11 -31.57 16.74
N PRO A 353 -2.20 -32.17 17.24
CA PRO A 353 -3.05 -33.04 16.42
C PRO A 353 -3.75 -32.29 15.25
N ARG A 354 -3.83 -30.98 15.29
CA ARG A 354 -4.37 -30.15 14.19
C ARG A 354 -3.34 -29.95 13.05
N SER A 355 -2.06 -30.17 13.35
CA SER A 355 -1.00 -29.94 12.36
C SER A 355 -1.16 -30.84 11.14
N PRO A 356 -1.06 -30.31 9.91
CA PRO A 356 -1.07 -31.15 8.71
C PRO A 356 0.04 -32.20 8.69
N ILE A 357 1.15 -31.97 9.41
CA ILE A 357 2.28 -32.88 9.53
C ILE A 357 2.22 -33.76 10.80
N ALA A 358 1.15 -33.69 11.58
CA ALA A 358 0.93 -34.65 12.66
C ALA A 358 0.80 -36.09 12.08
N LYS A 359 1.30 -37.07 12.79
CA LYS A 359 1.36 -38.46 12.30
C LYS A 359 0.02 -38.97 11.78
N GLY A 360 -1.08 -38.61 12.45
CA GLY A 360 -2.44 -39.01 12.05
C GLY A 360 -2.95 -38.32 10.78
N ASN A 361 -2.37 -37.16 10.40
CA ASN A 361 -2.85 -36.35 9.29
C ASN A 361 -2.02 -36.50 8.00
N LEU A 362 -0.87 -37.23 8.08
CA LEU A 362 0.05 -37.34 6.94
C LEU A 362 -0.61 -37.96 5.69
N VAL A 363 -1.46 -38.98 5.86
CA VAL A 363 -2.17 -39.59 4.72
C VAL A 363 -3.04 -38.58 3.99
N ALA A 364 -3.79 -37.78 4.73
CA ALA A 364 -4.62 -36.71 4.15
C ALA A 364 -3.76 -35.62 3.51
N THR A 365 -2.67 -35.22 4.14
CA THR A 365 -1.75 -34.17 3.64
C THR A 365 -1.06 -34.62 2.35
N CYS A 366 -0.49 -35.82 2.30
CA CYS A 366 0.13 -36.35 1.08
C CYS A 366 -0.92 -36.64 -0.01
N GLY A 367 -2.11 -37.08 0.40
CA GLY A 367 -3.23 -37.44 -0.48
C GLY A 367 -3.80 -36.27 -1.27
N ARG A 368 -3.56 -35.01 -0.85
CA ARG A 368 -3.95 -33.83 -1.63
C ARG A 368 -3.37 -33.82 -3.05
N CYS A 369 -2.15 -34.34 -3.21
CA CYS A 369 -1.47 -34.44 -4.51
C CYS A 369 -1.28 -35.88 -4.95
N HIS A 370 -0.98 -36.81 -4.02
CA HIS A 370 -0.73 -38.21 -4.31
C HIS A 370 -2.00 -39.06 -4.11
N LYS A 371 -2.78 -39.23 -5.18
CA LYS A 371 -3.98 -40.08 -5.15
C LYS A 371 -3.59 -41.48 -4.75
N GLY A 372 -4.22 -42.02 -3.69
CA GLY A 372 -3.91 -43.35 -3.15
C GLY A 372 -2.80 -43.37 -2.11
N ALA A 373 -2.35 -42.22 -1.59
CA ALA A 373 -1.47 -42.17 -0.43
C ALA A 373 -2.05 -42.99 0.73
N ASN A 374 -1.23 -43.81 1.36
CA ASN A 374 -1.60 -44.69 2.47
C ASN A 374 -0.53 -44.70 3.57
N VAL A 375 -0.73 -45.47 4.61
CA VAL A 375 0.16 -45.51 5.77
C VAL A 375 1.61 -45.88 5.40
N SER A 376 1.80 -46.77 4.41
CA SER A 376 3.15 -47.12 3.95
C SER A 376 3.80 -45.98 3.16
N PHE A 377 3.02 -45.27 2.32
CA PHE A 377 3.51 -44.15 1.56
C PHE A 377 4.03 -43.01 2.45
N VAL A 378 3.35 -42.74 3.54
CA VAL A 378 3.70 -41.59 4.43
C VAL A 378 4.84 -41.93 5.41
N GLN A 379 5.44 -43.11 5.33
CA GLN A 379 6.68 -43.42 6.05
C GLN A 379 7.91 -42.73 5.44
N TYR A 380 7.77 -42.17 4.23
CA TYR A 380 8.80 -41.31 3.63
C TYR A 380 9.14 -40.13 4.55
N GLN A 381 10.44 -39.86 4.72
CA GLN A 381 10.95 -38.80 5.58
C GLN A 381 11.48 -37.64 4.72
N PRO A 382 10.68 -36.58 4.51
CA PRO A 382 11.07 -35.45 3.64
C PRO A 382 12.33 -34.68 4.10
N HIS A 383 12.66 -34.80 5.39
CA HIS A 383 13.83 -34.17 6.01
C HIS A 383 14.89 -35.17 6.46
N ALA A 384 14.96 -36.33 5.80
CA ALA A 384 16.03 -37.27 6.06
C ALA A 384 17.40 -36.68 5.70
N ASN A 385 18.34 -36.77 6.63
CA ASN A 385 19.67 -36.18 6.44
C ASN A 385 20.70 -37.31 6.20
N ALA A 386 21.08 -37.49 4.94
CA ALA A 386 22.11 -38.46 4.56
C ALA A 386 23.52 -38.09 5.05
N ARG A 387 23.72 -36.91 5.65
CA ARG A 387 24.99 -36.48 6.26
C ARG A 387 25.02 -36.76 7.75
N ASP A 388 23.88 -37.03 8.37
CA ASP A 388 23.79 -37.31 9.80
C ASP A 388 23.77 -38.82 10.08
N ARG A 389 24.92 -39.32 10.51
CA ARG A 389 25.09 -40.75 10.86
C ARG A 389 24.21 -41.18 12.04
N LYS A 390 23.88 -40.28 12.97
CA LYS A 390 23.11 -40.61 14.18
C LYS A 390 21.61 -40.73 13.85
N MET A 391 21.09 -39.81 13.07
CA MET A 391 19.66 -39.80 12.72
C MET A 391 19.32 -40.79 11.59
N ASN A 392 20.17 -40.91 10.57
CA ASN A 392 19.91 -41.72 9.37
C ASN A 392 21.14 -42.58 8.99
N PRO A 393 21.54 -43.57 9.82
CA PRO A 393 22.78 -44.35 9.62
C PRO A 393 22.80 -45.05 8.26
N ALA A 394 21.71 -45.68 7.84
CA ALA A 394 21.64 -46.37 6.55
C ALA A 394 21.91 -45.42 5.36
N LEU A 395 21.25 -44.26 5.34
CA LEU A 395 21.46 -43.26 4.28
C LEU A 395 22.87 -42.68 4.29
N TYR A 396 23.48 -42.51 5.47
CA TYR A 396 24.85 -42.07 5.59
C TYR A 396 25.84 -43.04 4.94
N PHE A 397 25.72 -44.34 5.25
CA PHE A 397 26.62 -45.35 4.70
C PHE A 397 26.41 -45.55 3.18
N VAL A 398 25.18 -45.55 2.70
CA VAL A 398 24.88 -45.61 1.27
C VAL A 398 25.53 -44.42 0.54
N ARG A 399 25.36 -43.22 1.07
CA ARG A 399 25.98 -42.00 0.52
C ARG A 399 27.51 -42.09 0.51
N LEU A 400 28.10 -42.55 1.62
CA LEU A 400 29.55 -42.71 1.71
C LEU A 400 30.05 -43.71 0.66
N PHE A 401 29.40 -44.86 0.55
CA PHE A 401 29.73 -45.86 -0.48
C PHE A 401 29.62 -45.31 -1.90
N MET A 402 28.52 -44.60 -2.24
CA MET A 402 28.34 -44.02 -3.55
C MET A 402 29.38 -42.94 -3.88
N ASN A 403 29.74 -42.12 -2.90
CA ASN A 403 30.79 -41.12 -3.08
C ASN A 403 32.17 -41.74 -3.30
N LEU A 404 32.50 -42.80 -2.55
CA LEU A 404 33.77 -43.53 -2.74
C LEU A 404 33.81 -44.23 -4.10
N LEU A 405 32.71 -44.85 -4.50
CA LEU A 405 32.58 -45.48 -5.81
C LEU A 405 32.77 -44.46 -6.95
N LEU A 406 32.09 -43.35 -6.87
CA LEU A 406 32.20 -42.27 -7.85
C LEU A 406 33.62 -41.68 -7.91
N ALA A 407 34.20 -41.36 -6.76
CA ALA A 407 35.55 -40.83 -6.66
C ALA A 407 36.59 -41.83 -7.24
N GLY A 408 36.47 -43.14 -6.88
CA GLY A 408 37.34 -44.19 -7.41
C GLY A 408 37.22 -44.34 -8.93
N THR A 409 36.01 -44.36 -9.46
CA THR A 409 35.74 -44.47 -10.89
C THR A 409 36.32 -43.28 -11.67
N LEU A 410 36.04 -42.02 -11.20
CA LEU A 410 36.57 -40.82 -11.84
C LEU A 410 38.10 -40.78 -11.77
N THR A 411 38.70 -41.12 -10.62
CA THR A 411 40.15 -41.18 -10.44
C THR A 411 40.78 -42.19 -11.42
N PHE A 412 40.18 -43.37 -11.53
CA PHE A 412 40.64 -44.41 -12.48
C PHE A 412 40.65 -43.87 -13.91
N PHE A 413 39.57 -43.27 -14.38
CA PHE A 413 39.48 -42.72 -15.74
C PHE A 413 40.44 -41.54 -15.99
N VAL A 414 40.62 -40.66 -14.99
CA VAL A 414 41.61 -39.57 -15.10
C VAL A 414 43.02 -40.13 -15.24
N ILE A 415 43.40 -41.06 -14.37
CA ILE A 415 44.72 -41.72 -14.44
C ILE A 415 44.90 -42.42 -15.79
N HIS A 416 43.92 -43.21 -16.23
CA HIS A 416 43.94 -43.89 -17.50
C HIS A 416 44.11 -42.91 -18.69
N THR A 417 43.39 -41.82 -18.68
CA THR A 417 43.48 -40.79 -19.73
C THR A 417 44.85 -40.14 -19.74
N ILE A 418 45.42 -39.81 -18.59
CA ILE A 418 46.78 -39.25 -18.50
C ILE A 418 47.81 -40.22 -19.05
N LEU A 419 47.76 -41.50 -18.65
CA LEU A 419 48.68 -42.53 -19.14
C LEU A 419 48.54 -42.71 -20.65
N TRP A 420 47.31 -42.70 -21.18
CA TRP A 420 47.05 -42.77 -22.62
C TRP A 420 47.63 -41.57 -23.37
N LEU A 421 47.48 -40.37 -22.86
CA LEU A 421 48.03 -39.15 -23.43
C LEU A 421 49.57 -39.16 -23.43
N ILE A 422 50.20 -39.63 -22.36
CA ILE A 422 51.65 -39.79 -22.27
C ILE A 422 52.14 -40.80 -23.35
N ARG A 423 51.49 -41.95 -23.45
CA ARG A 423 51.80 -42.95 -24.46
C ARG A 423 51.62 -42.41 -25.89
N ALA A 424 50.52 -41.76 -26.18
CA ALA A 424 50.25 -41.16 -27.49
C ALA A 424 51.31 -40.08 -27.88
N ARG A 425 51.74 -39.26 -26.91
CA ARG A 425 52.86 -38.34 -27.09
C ARG A 425 54.19 -39.03 -27.38
N TYR A 426 54.51 -40.07 -26.58
CA TYR A 426 55.70 -40.86 -26.77
C TYR A 426 55.72 -41.51 -28.16
N ASP A 427 54.63 -42.11 -28.61
CA ASP A 427 54.51 -42.73 -29.93
C ASP A 427 54.64 -41.71 -31.07
N GLN A 428 54.13 -40.48 -30.89
CA GLN A 428 54.31 -39.39 -31.85
C GLN A 428 55.79 -38.95 -31.95
N ILE A 429 56.50 -38.80 -30.83
CA ILE A 429 57.92 -38.47 -30.81
C ILE A 429 58.74 -39.53 -31.44
N LYS A 430 58.47 -40.80 -31.13
CA LYS A 430 59.17 -41.95 -31.77
C LYS A 430 58.97 -42.01 -33.28
N LYS A 431 57.73 -41.74 -33.76
CA LYS A 431 57.45 -41.69 -35.19
C LYS A 431 58.16 -40.51 -35.88
N ARG A 432 58.27 -39.37 -35.24
CA ARG A 432 59.04 -38.20 -35.79
C ARG A 432 60.50 -38.49 -35.87
N SER A 433 61.11 -39.13 -34.84
CA SER A 433 62.52 -39.51 -34.86
C SER A 433 62.83 -40.57 -35.92
N ALA A 434 61.93 -41.51 -36.16
CA ALA A 434 62.07 -42.52 -37.19
C ALA A 434 61.95 -41.97 -38.62
N ASN A 435 61.13 -40.94 -38.85
CA ASN A 435 60.98 -40.29 -40.17
C ASN A 435 62.07 -39.24 -40.43
N GLY A 436 62.64 -38.58 -39.41
CA GLY A 436 63.76 -37.62 -39.55
C GLY A 436 65.11 -38.24 -39.98
N GLY A 437 65.29 -39.59 -39.77
CA GLY A 437 66.50 -40.31 -40.19
C GLY A 437 66.46 -40.83 -41.64
N LYS A 438 65.43 -40.54 -42.44
CA LYS A 438 65.29 -40.91 -43.83
C LYS A 438 65.62 -39.82 -44.86
N HIS A 439 65.99 -38.65 -44.36
CA HIS A 439 66.33 -37.48 -45.16
C HIS A 439 67.74 -36.92 -44.82
N ALA A 440 68.62 -37.72 -44.27
CA ALA A 440 70.02 -37.36 -44.07
C ALA A 440 70.90 -38.22 -44.96
#